data_b8eb9e17ad216aa2c6b004abe56830ec
#
_entry.id   b8eb9e17ad216aa2c6b004abe56830ec
#
_cell.length_a   1.000
_cell.length_b   1.000
_cell.length_c   1.000
_cell.angle_alpha   90.00
_cell.angle_beta   90.00
_cell.angle_gamma   90.00
#
_symmetry.space_group_name_H-M   'P 1'
#
loop_
_entity.id
_entity.type
_entity.pdbx_description
1 polymer ?
#
loop_
_entity_poly.entity_id
_entity_poly.type
_entity_poly.pdbx_seq_one_letter_code
_entity_poly.pdbx_strand_id
1 'polypeptide(L)'
;MTGRTLRFLGYALATGCGSLLLKHFVIAPGPPVSHIPWVLRLLIMLGILEGGWLVFRASRRVVVRGRRHRIRVITAFEELRGERYILYLRPFALDTRMSLPPPEAPGWWTRSPYELPGLTMEDFLVRQFTRHGRVVAVGEPGEELPLLGAQRGYLPLDGWERTVSELIQGAHSVLMSVAPGPGTVWEFTEALRTMPPERLVLMVCCGPEEYDAFRTAVVEKYAVRKSEEPGSTWAPLPRLPDCPARLPASKREWQSPLRAFVTFDQQWQPSLHWFVVTVPRIRHVWTMRRLVRERIDAVVGAWAALPQRQASPVTIPPPAPVVATPPPLPVPSPLPQQPLLGSTVVGLNVRPPERRTRRRRRQ
;
A
#
# COMPACT_ATOMS: atom_id res chain seq x y z
N MET A 1 20.57 11.92 -11.94
CA MET A 1 21.12 10.91 -12.90
C MET A 1 20.82 9.46 -12.52
N THR A 2 20.39 9.14 -11.35
CA THR A 2 20.62 7.83 -10.74
C THR A 2 19.59 6.73 -10.99
N GLY A 3 18.32 7.01 -11.18
CA GLY A 3 17.32 5.92 -11.23
C GLY A 3 17.14 5.26 -12.61
N ARG A 4 17.30 6.00 -13.71
CA ARG A 4 17.23 5.44 -15.07
C ARG A 4 18.53 4.70 -15.43
N THR A 5 19.68 5.26 -15.05
CA THR A 5 20.99 4.64 -15.27
C THR A 5 21.18 3.36 -14.47
N LEU A 6 20.79 3.33 -13.19
CA LEU A 6 20.83 2.10 -12.37
C LEU A 6 19.90 1.01 -12.92
N ARG A 7 18.73 1.40 -13.41
CA ARG A 7 17.79 0.46 -14.03
C ARG A 7 18.34 -0.10 -15.34
N PHE A 8 18.90 0.76 -16.20
CA PHE A 8 19.54 0.34 -17.44
C PHE A 8 20.76 -0.55 -17.16
N LEU A 9 21.58 -0.19 -16.18
CA LEU A 9 22.73 -1.00 -15.77
C LEU A 9 22.29 -2.37 -15.22
N GLY A 10 21.24 -2.45 -14.40
CA GLY A 10 20.68 -3.70 -13.89
C GLY A 10 20.14 -4.59 -15.01
N TYR A 11 19.49 -4.03 -16.01
CA TYR A 11 19.02 -4.78 -17.19
C TYR A 11 20.19 -5.19 -18.10
N ALA A 12 21.14 -4.30 -18.36
CA ALA A 12 22.30 -4.59 -19.19
C ALA A 12 23.18 -5.69 -18.56
N LEU A 13 23.38 -5.65 -17.23
CA LEU A 13 24.07 -6.71 -16.49
C LEU A 13 23.30 -8.04 -16.57
N ALA A 14 22.01 -8.06 -16.29
CA ALA A 14 21.22 -9.30 -16.30
C ALA A 14 21.14 -9.94 -17.70
N THR A 15 20.93 -9.13 -18.75
CA THR A 15 20.84 -9.63 -20.14
C THR A 15 22.19 -9.87 -20.76
N GLY A 16 23.16 -8.98 -20.55
CA GLY A 16 24.51 -9.11 -21.10
C GLY A 16 25.28 -10.27 -20.48
N CYS A 17 25.30 -10.37 -19.15
CA CYS A 17 25.92 -11.52 -18.48
C CYS A 17 25.24 -12.83 -18.84
N GLY A 18 23.90 -12.89 -18.86
CA GLY A 18 23.17 -14.09 -19.26
C GLY A 18 23.50 -14.55 -20.69
N SER A 19 23.57 -13.62 -21.65
CA SER A 19 23.92 -13.92 -23.05
C SER A 19 25.38 -14.36 -23.22
N LEU A 20 26.30 -13.69 -22.52
CA LEU A 20 27.72 -14.06 -22.55
C LEU A 20 27.97 -15.43 -21.92
N LEU A 21 27.31 -15.72 -20.81
CA LEU A 21 27.41 -17.01 -20.16
C LEU A 21 26.86 -18.13 -21.04
N LEU A 22 25.68 -17.93 -21.64
CA LEU A 22 25.10 -18.89 -22.54
C LEU A 22 26.00 -19.15 -23.74
N LYS A 23 26.55 -18.08 -24.35
CA LYS A 23 27.46 -18.18 -25.49
C LYS A 23 28.75 -18.93 -25.13
N HIS A 24 29.45 -18.52 -24.06
CA HIS A 24 30.79 -19.04 -23.76
C HIS A 24 30.79 -20.37 -23.00
N PHE A 25 29.73 -20.70 -22.25
CA PHE A 25 29.70 -21.94 -21.48
C PHE A 25 28.90 -23.06 -22.14
N VAL A 26 27.90 -22.74 -22.97
CA VAL A 26 26.97 -23.74 -23.55
C VAL A 26 27.14 -23.86 -25.06
N ILE A 27 27.09 -22.74 -25.81
CA ILE A 27 27.03 -22.77 -27.27
C ILE A 27 28.41 -22.98 -27.90
N ALA A 28 29.39 -22.21 -27.47
CA ALA A 28 30.75 -22.26 -28.02
C ALA A 28 31.79 -22.08 -26.88
N PRO A 29 32.08 -23.15 -26.12
CA PRO A 29 33.08 -23.09 -25.06
C PRO A 29 34.48 -22.83 -25.68
N GLY A 30 35.05 -21.64 -25.34
CA GLY A 30 36.42 -21.30 -25.79
C GLY A 30 37.49 -22.12 -25.07
N PRO A 31 38.76 -22.02 -25.53
CA PRO A 31 39.89 -22.85 -25.03
C PRO A 31 40.02 -22.95 -23.50
N PRO A 32 39.88 -21.87 -22.72
CA PRO A 32 40.02 -21.98 -21.28
C PRO A 32 38.85 -22.74 -20.59
N VAL A 33 37.69 -22.87 -21.24
CA VAL A 33 36.49 -23.49 -20.67
C VAL A 33 36.34 -24.95 -21.16
N SER A 34 36.92 -25.28 -22.32
CA SER A 34 36.78 -26.63 -22.93
C SER A 34 37.42 -27.73 -22.10
N HIS A 35 38.45 -27.40 -21.30
CA HIS A 35 39.12 -28.35 -20.38
C HIS A 35 38.33 -28.64 -19.09
N ILE A 36 37.28 -27.85 -18.80
CA ILE A 36 36.47 -28.04 -17.61
C ILE A 36 35.42 -29.12 -17.89
N PRO A 37 35.26 -30.16 -17.04
CA PRO A 37 34.20 -31.16 -17.18
C PRO A 37 32.82 -30.47 -17.28
N TRP A 38 31.95 -30.97 -18.15
CA TRP A 38 30.65 -30.36 -18.43
C TRP A 38 29.78 -30.16 -17.17
N VAL A 39 29.88 -31.09 -16.16
CA VAL A 39 29.18 -30.98 -14.89
C VAL A 39 29.63 -29.74 -14.11
N LEU A 40 30.96 -29.52 -14.06
CA LEU A 40 31.52 -28.35 -13.36
C LEU A 40 31.16 -27.04 -14.08
N ARG A 41 31.12 -27.01 -15.41
CA ARG A 41 30.60 -25.88 -16.21
C ARG A 41 29.14 -25.56 -15.86
N LEU A 42 28.30 -26.60 -15.73
CA LEU A 42 26.89 -26.43 -15.33
C LEU A 42 26.77 -25.85 -13.93
N LEU A 43 27.56 -26.32 -12.97
CA LEU A 43 27.56 -25.79 -11.60
C LEU A 43 28.03 -24.34 -11.54
N ILE A 44 29.08 -23.97 -12.26
CA ILE A 44 29.58 -22.62 -12.36
C ILE A 44 28.48 -21.71 -12.97
N MET A 45 27.85 -22.16 -14.05
CA MET A 45 26.76 -21.41 -14.69
C MET A 45 25.57 -21.19 -13.73
N LEU A 46 25.16 -22.22 -12.98
CA LEU A 46 24.12 -22.09 -11.97
C LEU A 46 24.52 -21.12 -10.86
N GLY A 47 25.78 -21.19 -10.38
CA GLY A 47 26.30 -20.24 -9.38
C GLY A 47 26.30 -18.79 -9.85
N ILE A 48 26.65 -18.56 -11.12
CA ILE A 48 26.63 -17.21 -11.71
C ILE A 48 25.19 -16.73 -11.91
N LEU A 49 24.28 -17.60 -12.32
CA LEU A 49 22.85 -17.27 -12.46
C LEU A 49 22.21 -16.92 -11.10
N GLU A 50 22.50 -17.69 -10.05
CA GLU A 50 22.04 -17.40 -8.69
C GLU A 50 22.67 -16.11 -8.14
N GLY A 51 23.96 -15.89 -8.35
CA GLY A 51 24.65 -14.65 -8.00
C GLY A 51 24.05 -13.44 -8.74
N GLY A 52 23.81 -13.57 -10.04
CA GLY A 52 23.12 -12.56 -10.85
C GLY A 52 21.69 -12.27 -10.34
N TRP A 53 20.98 -13.31 -9.93
CA TRP A 53 19.66 -13.18 -9.31
C TRP A 53 19.68 -12.41 -7.98
N LEU A 54 20.66 -12.67 -7.13
CA LEU A 54 20.85 -11.96 -5.86
C LEU A 54 21.17 -10.48 -6.10
N VAL A 55 22.06 -10.18 -7.05
CA VAL A 55 22.39 -8.81 -7.46
C VAL A 55 21.15 -8.11 -8.03
N PHE A 56 20.36 -8.80 -8.85
CA PHE A 56 19.11 -8.26 -9.39
C PHE A 56 18.10 -7.94 -8.28
N ARG A 57 17.95 -8.84 -7.29
CA ARG A 57 17.09 -8.57 -6.11
C ARG A 57 17.57 -7.36 -5.31
N ALA A 58 18.88 -7.22 -5.10
CA ALA A 58 19.45 -6.07 -4.41
C ALA A 58 19.24 -4.77 -5.21
N SER A 59 19.49 -4.80 -6.52
CA SER A 59 19.29 -3.65 -7.41
C SER A 59 17.83 -3.17 -7.42
N ARG A 60 16.86 -4.08 -7.26
CA ARG A 60 15.44 -3.72 -7.18
C ARG A 60 15.15 -2.78 -6.00
N ARG A 61 15.77 -3.02 -4.83
CA ARG A 61 15.62 -2.15 -3.65
C ARG A 61 16.14 -0.73 -3.93
N VAL A 62 17.27 -0.63 -4.59
CA VAL A 62 17.87 0.65 -4.97
C VAL A 62 17.00 1.39 -5.99
N VAL A 63 16.44 0.67 -6.97
CA VAL A 63 15.51 1.24 -7.96
C VAL A 63 14.22 1.72 -7.30
N VAL A 64 13.66 0.94 -6.37
CA VAL A 64 12.48 1.35 -5.58
C VAL A 64 12.76 2.65 -4.85
N ARG A 65 13.87 2.71 -4.09
CA ARG A 65 14.26 3.93 -3.35
C ARG A 65 14.48 5.12 -4.29
N GLY A 66 15.18 4.94 -5.40
CA GLY A 66 15.41 5.99 -6.38
C GLY A 66 14.12 6.49 -7.07
N ARG A 67 13.10 5.64 -7.21
CA ARG A 67 11.78 6.07 -7.73
C ARG A 67 10.98 6.81 -6.68
N ARG A 68 11.02 6.39 -5.42
CA ARG A 68 10.34 7.08 -4.32
C ARG A 68 10.74 8.55 -4.23
N HIS A 69 12.02 8.91 -4.45
CA HIS A 69 12.48 10.29 -4.52
C HIS A 69 11.93 11.12 -5.70
N ARG A 70 11.26 10.50 -6.66
CA ARG A 70 10.70 11.17 -7.85
C ARG A 70 9.18 11.23 -7.86
N ILE A 71 8.55 10.69 -6.85
CA ILE A 71 7.09 10.76 -6.73
C ILE A 71 6.73 12.19 -6.39
N ARG A 72 5.82 12.74 -7.18
CA ARG A 72 5.22 14.03 -6.88
C ARG A 72 4.27 13.85 -5.70
N VAL A 73 4.55 14.55 -4.63
CA VAL A 73 3.66 14.66 -3.47
C VAL A 73 2.62 15.72 -3.79
N ILE A 74 1.39 15.50 -3.38
CA ILE A 74 0.31 16.49 -3.44
C ILE A 74 0.56 17.47 -2.28
N THR A 75 0.87 18.70 -2.61
CA THR A 75 1.16 19.75 -1.61
C THR A 75 -0.10 20.38 -1.06
N ALA A 76 -1.13 20.47 -1.91
CA ALA A 76 -2.43 21.01 -1.54
C ALA A 76 -3.53 20.18 -2.22
N PHE A 77 -4.48 19.68 -1.44
CA PHE A 77 -5.58 18.88 -1.99
C PHE A 77 -6.56 19.69 -2.83
N GLU A 78 -6.51 21.00 -2.76
CA GLU A 78 -7.25 21.94 -3.61
C GLU A 78 -6.92 21.74 -5.09
N GLU A 79 -5.72 21.30 -5.44
CA GLU A 79 -5.33 20.98 -6.83
C GLU A 79 -6.14 19.83 -7.45
N LEU A 80 -6.87 19.04 -6.63
CA LEU A 80 -7.75 17.98 -7.08
C LEU A 80 -9.16 18.46 -7.43
N ARG A 81 -9.51 19.71 -7.13
CA ARG A 81 -10.85 20.25 -7.44
C ARG A 81 -11.10 20.27 -8.93
N GLY A 82 -12.21 19.66 -9.34
CA GLY A 82 -12.57 19.53 -10.75
C GLY A 82 -11.81 18.45 -11.52
N GLU A 83 -10.81 17.80 -10.92
CA GLU A 83 -10.15 16.65 -11.52
C GLU A 83 -10.92 15.36 -11.28
N ARG A 84 -10.80 14.42 -12.24
CA ARG A 84 -11.31 13.07 -12.08
C ARG A 84 -10.28 12.21 -11.37
N TYR A 85 -10.46 11.99 -10.07
CA TYR A 85 -9.56 11.14 -9.30
C TYR A 85 -10.28 10.00 -8.58
N ILE A 86 -9.55 8.94 -8.34
CA ILE A 86 -9.94 7.80 -7.51
C ILE A 86 -9.23 7.99 -6.17
N LEU A 87 -9.98 8.11 -5.09
CA LEU A 87 -9.43 8.17 -3.75
C LEU A 87 -9.17 6.76 -3.25
N TYR A 88 -7.91 6.45 -2.94
CA TYR A 88 -7.50 5.16 -2.39
C TYR A 88 -7.26 5.29 -0.88
N LEU A 89 -8.23 4.83 -0.11
CA LEU A 89 -8.20 4.80 1.36
C LEU A 89 -7.70 3.43 1.83
N ARG A 90 -6.76 3.42 2.74
CA ARG A 90 -6.20 2.19 3.28
C ARG A 90 -5.58 2.42 4.66
N PRO A 91 -5.61 1.39 5.54
CA PRO A 91 -4.93 1.46 6.82
C PRO A 91 -3.42 1.52 6.61
N PHE A 92 -2.70 2.37 7.35
CA PHE A 92 -1.23 2.48 7.26
C PHE A 92 -0.52 1.16 7.58
N ALA A 93 -1.10 0.33 8.45
CA ALA A 93 -0.58 -1.01 8.73
C ALA A 93 -0.43 -1.91 7.47
N LEU A 94 -1.23 -1.65 6.43
CA LEU A 94 -1.14 -2.36 5.16
C LEU A 94 0.08 -1.92 4.32
N ASP A 95 0.64 -0.75 4.58
CA ASP A 95 1.74 -0.16 3.81
C ASP A 95 2.98 -1.06 3.76
N THR A 96 3.33 -1.70 4.86
CA THR A 96 4.44 -2.65 4.92
C THR A 96 4.25 -3.81 3.93
N ARG A 97 3.05 -4.39 3.87
CA ARG A 97 2.73 -5.50 2.95
C ARG A 97 2.65 -5.03 1.49
N MET A 98 2.09 -3.86 1.25
CA MET A 98 1.93 -3.29 -0.09
C MET A 98 3.24 -2.74 -0.67
N SER A 99 4.23 -2.43 0.17
CA SER A 99 5.58 -2.03 -0.25
C SER A 99 6.42 -3.20 -0.77
N LEU A 100 6.04 -4.44 -0.45
CA LEU A 100 6.71 -5.63 -0.95
C LEU A 100 6.47 -5.83 -2.45
N PRO A 101 7.38 -6.55 -3.13
CA PRO A 101 7.14 -6.97 -4.51
C PRO A 101 5.86 -7.79 -4.62
N PRO A 102 5.13 -7.73 -5.77
CA PRO A 102 4.05 -8.66 -6.03
C PRO A 102 4.52 -10.11 -5.86
N PRO A 103 3.69 -10.99 -5.26
CA PRO A 103 4.02 -12.41 -5.15
C PRO A 103 4.33 -13.02 -6.52
N GLU A 104 5.26 -13.95 -6.56
CA GLU A 104 5.60 -14.65 -7.80
C GLU A 104 4.38 -15.43 -8.33
N ALA A 105 4.20 -15.43 -9.63
CA ALA A 105 3.15 -16.25 -10.24
C ALA A 105 3.50 -17.74 -10.13
N PRO A 106 2.54 -18.63 -9.85
CA PRO A 106 2.81 -20.05 -9.68
C PRO A 106 3.33 -20.69 -10.98
N GLY A 107 4.30 -21.61 -10.83
CA GLY A 107 4.95 -22.33 -11.92
C GLY A 107 6.46 -22.20 -11.89
N TRP A 108 7.18 -23.26 -12.30
CA TRP A 108 8.63 -23.34 -12.17
C TRP A 108 9.43 -22.55 -13.22
N TRP A 109 8.80 -22.26 -14.39
CA TRP A 109 9.43 -21.53 -15.48
C TRP A 109 9.49 -19.99 -15.26
N THR A 110 8.87 -19.46 -14.23
CA THR A 110 8.44 -18.08 -14.26
C THR A 110 8.86 -17.26 -13.05
N ARG A 111 10.06 -17.43 -12.65
CA ARG A 111 10.71 -16.40 -11.83
C ARG A 111 11.11 -15.17 -12.66
N SER A 112 10.32 -14.87 -13.70
CA SER A 112 10.58 -13.71 -14.53
C SER A 112 10.15 -12.44 -13.79
N PRO A 113 11.08 -11.53 -13.50
CA PRO A 113 10.77 -10.25 -12.85
C PRO A 113 9.92 -9.32 -13.72
N TYR A 114 9.65 -9.72 -14.95
CA TYR A 114 8.92 -8.94 -15.96
C TYR A 114 7.44 -9.33 -16.04
N GLU A 115 7.06 -10.49 -15.52
CA GLU A 115 5.71 -11.03 -15.64
C GLU A 115 4.67 -10.19 -14.90
N LEU A 116 5.04 -9.62 -13.76
CA LEU A 116 4.23 -8.70 -12.97
C LEU A 116 4.85 -7.31 -13.03
N PRO A 117 4.32 -6.41 -13.87
CA PRO A 117 4.85 -5.05 -13.98
C PRO A 117 4.50 -4.25 -12.72
N GLY A 118 5.49 -3.92 -11.96
CA GLY A 118 5.39 -3.15 -10.73
C GLY A 118 6.60 -3.42 -9.84
N LEU A 119 7.05 -2.42 -9.13
CA LEU A 119 8.15 -2.58 -8.19
C LEU A 119 7.65 -3.01 -6.81
N THR A 120 6.43 -2.60 -6.47
CA THR A 120 5.72 -2.95 -5.24
C THR A 120 4.34 -3.49 -5.59
N MET A 121 3.67 -4.15 -4.65
CA MET A 121 2.30 -4.62 -4.84
C MET A 121 1.34 -3.45 -5.05
N GLU A 122 1.52 -2.35 -4.33
CA GLU A 122 0.75 -1.12 -4.55
C GLU A 122 0.97 -0.55 -5.94
N ASP A 123 2.23 -0.37 -6.39
CA ASP A 123 2.54 0.11 -7.76
C ASP A 123 1.90 -0.79 -8.82
N PHE A 124 1.87 -2.09 -8.59
CA PHE A 124 1.22 -3.05 -9.48
C PHE A 124 -0.30 -2.87 -9.54
N LEU A 125 -0.97 -2.81 -8.39
CA LEU A 125 -2.43 -2.66 -8.31
C LEU A 125 -2.87 -1.28 -8.81
N VAL A 126 -2.26 -0.21 -8.33
CA VAL A 126 -2.62 1.17 -8.70
C VAL A 126 -2.56 1.38 -10.21
N ARG A 127 -1.58 0.79 -10.89
CA ARG A 127 -1.48 0.84 -12.37
C ARG A 127 -2.70 0.24 -13.08
N GLN A 128 -3.43 -0.67 -12.45
CA GLN A 128 -4.66 -1.19 -13.04
C GLN A 128 -5.80 -0.17 -12.95
N PHE A 129 -5.83 0.64 -11.90
CA PHE A 129 -6.86 1.65 -11.68
C PHE A 129 -6.59 2.99 -12.39
N THR A 130 -5.32 3.33 -12.68
CA THR A 130 -4.94 4.61 -13.33
C THR A 130 -5.61 4.85 -14.69
N ARG A 131 -6.18 3.82 -15.31
CA ARG A 131 -6.95 3.95 -16.54
C ARG A 131 -8.31 4.60 -16.33
N HIS A 132 -8.82 4.53 -15.12
CA HIS A 132 -10.14 5.07 -14.73
C HIS A 132 -10.04 6.46 -14.11
N GLY A 133 -8.85 6.93 -13.81
CA GLY A 133 -8.57 8.23 -13.23
C GLY A 133 -7.22 8.30 -12.51
N ARG A 134 -6.85 9.48 -12.08
CA ARG A 134 -5.68 9.71 -11.23
C ARG A 134 -5.92 9.05 -9.86
N VAL A 135 -5.03 8.19 -9.40
CA VAL A 135 -5.17 7.52 -8.10
C VAL A 135 -4.42 8.32 -7.03
N VAL A 136 -5.16 8.75 -6.03
CA VAL A 136 -4.70 9.59 -4.93
C VAL A 136 -4.88 8.85 -3.62
N ALA A 137 -3.93 8.95 -2.70
CA ALA A 137 -4.02 8.38 -1.35
C ALA A 137 -3.54 9.39 -0.30
N VAL A 138 -4.01 9.21 0.93
CA VAL A 138 -3.47 9.88 2.10
C VAL A 138 -2.27 9.08 2.59
N GLY A 139 -1.13 9.74 2.75
CA GLY A 139 0.11 9.14 3.29
C GLY A 139 0.17 9.21 4.81
N GLU A 140 0.93 8.31 5.40
CA GLU A 140 1.19 8.31 6.83
C GLU A 140 2.01 9.55 7.22
N PRO A 141 1.59 10.33 8.22
CA PRO A 141 2.37 11.46 8.70
C PRO A 141 3.76 11.02 9.17
N GLY A 142 4.80 11.75 8.74
CA GLY A 142 6.19 11.41 9.08
C GLY A 142 6.85 10.35 8.19
N GLU A 143 6.18 9.86 7.15
CA GLU A 143 6.80 8.97 6.16
C GLU A 143 7.99 9.67 5.48
N GLU A 144 9.21 9.11 5.60
CA GLU A 144 10.43 9.71 5.02
C GLU A 144 10.35 9.87 3.49
N LEU A 145 9.78 8.87 2.81
CA LEU A 145 9.66 8.85 1.35
C LEU A 145 8.33 8.20 0.96
N PRO A 146 7.55 8.81 0.03
CA PRO A 146 6.28 8.27 -0.39
C PRO A 146 6.44 6.86 -0.99
N LEU A 147 5.53 5.94 -0.67
CA LEU A 147 5.51 4.62 -1.28
C LEU A 147 5.18 4.72 -2.77
N LEU A 148 5.64 3.71 -3.55
CA LEU A 148 5.33 3.64 -4.98
C LEU A 148 3.88 3.19 -5.17
N GLY A 149 3.16 3.90 -6.02
CA GLY A 149 1.79 3.58 -6.39
C GLY A 149 0.93 4.82 -6.55
N ALA A 150 -0.01 5.04 -5.64
CA ALA A 150 -0.86 6.21 -5.63
C ALA A 150 -0.07 7.50 -5.35
N GLN A 151 -0.54 8.61 -5.89
CA GLN A 151 -0.01 9.92 -5.52
C GLN A 151 -0.46 10.26 -4.11
N ARG A 152 0.46 10.70 -3.27
CA ARG A 152 0.18 10.92 -1.84
C ARG A 152 0.15 12.40 -1.50
N GLY A 153 -0.82 12.77 -0.67
CA GLY A 153 -0.81 13.98 0.12
C GLY A 153 -0.76 13.61 1.60
N TYR A 154 -0.20 14.48 2.42
CA TYR A 154 -0.06 14.24 3.84
C TYR A 154 -0.96 15.18 4.62
N LEU A 155 -1.59 14.64 5.67
CA LEU A 155 -2.46 15.37 6.57
C LEU A 155 -1.85 15.41 7.97
N PRO A 156 -2.13 16.44 8.77
CA PRO A 156 -1.80 16.43 10.19
C PRO A 156 -2.55 15.29 10.90
N LEU A 157 -2.04 14.85 12.03
CA LEU A 157 -2.67 13.80 12.84
C LEU A 157 -4.01 14.26 13.45
N ASP A 158 -4.12 15.57 13.72
CA ASP A 158 -5.33 16.15 14.30
C ASP A 158 -6.18 16.84 13.22
N GLY A 159 -7.50 16.65 13.27
CA GLY A 159 -8.45 17.31 12.37
C GLY A 159 -8.42 16.83 10.91
N TRP A 160 -7.85 15.65 10.65
CA TRP A 160 -7.75 15.05 9.32
C TRP A 160 -9.12 14.68 8.74
N GLU A 161 -10.09 14.41 9.60
CA GLU A 161 -11.42 13.93 9.22
C GLU A 161 -12.11 14.87 8.23
N ARG A 162 -12.03 16.17 8.50
CA ARG A 162 -12.64 17.16 7.61
C ARG A 162 -12.07 17.08 6.19
N THR A 163 -10.76 17.06 6.06
CA THR A 163 -10.09 17.00 4.75
C THR A 163 -10.37 15.68 4.05
N VAL A 164 -10.38 14.56 4.77
CA VAL A 164 -10.74 13.25 4.20
C VAL A 164 -12.20 13.22 3.76
N SER A 165 -13.12 13.82 4.52
CA SER A 165 -14.52 13.97 4.11
C SER A 165 -14.64 14.77 2.79
N GLU A 166 -13.94 15.89 2.67
CA GLU A 166 -13.90 16.70 1.44
C GLU A 166 -13.31 15.91 0.26
N LEU A 167 -12.26 15.12 0.50
CA LEU A 167 -11.67 14.23 -0.51
C LEU A 167 -12.64 13.13 -0.95
N ILE A 168 -13.36 12.50 -0.02
CA ILE A 168 -14.39 11.50 -0.34
C ILE A 168 -15.51 12.15 -1.18
N GLN A 169 -15.99 13.30 -0.78
CA GLN A 169 -17.06 14.03 -1.50
C GLN A 169 -16.64 14.44 -2.92
N GLY A 170 -15.39 14.87 -3.11
CA GLY A 170 -14.85 15.29 -4.40
C GLY A 170 -14.40 14.15 -5.30
N ALA A 171 -14.20 12.96 -4.76
CA ALA A 171 -13.70 11.82 -5.52
C ALA A 171 -14.70 11.35 -6.58
N HIS A 172 -14.17 10.97 -7.77
CA HIS A 172 -14.97 10.30 -8.78
C HIS A 172 -15.40 8.92 -8.30
N SER A 173 -14.51 8.20 -7.64
CA SER A 173 -14.76 6.89 -7.00
C SER A 173 -13.83 6.72 -5.81
N VAL A 174 -14.25 5.91 -4.86
CA VAL A 174 -13.46 5.55 -3.68
C VAL A 174 -13.13 4.07 -3.72
N LEU A 175 -11.85 3.76 -3.59
CA LEU A 175 -11.31 2.42 -3.43
C LEU A 175 -10.78 2.30 -2.00
N MET A 176 -11.38 1.44 -1.19
CA MET A 176 -11.04 1.35 0.23
C MET A 176 -10.57 -0.05 0.61
N SER A 177 -9.39 -0.15 1.22
CA SER A 177 -8.93 -1.40 1.83
C SER A 177 -9.51 -1.54 3.23
N VAL A 178 -10.25 -2.62 3.48
CA VAL A 178 -10.93 -2.85 4.76
C VAL A 178 -9.96 -3.27 5.87
N ALA A 179 -10.14 -2.71 7.06
CA ALA A 179 -9.47 -3.10 8.29
C ALA A 179 -10.28 -2.61 9.52
N PRO A 180 -10.15 -3.27 10.69
CA PRO A 180 -10.93 -2.93 11.88
C PRO A 180 -10.44 -1.65 12.60
N GLY A 181 -9.41 -0.98 12.09
CA GLY A 181 -8.87 0.24 12.69
C GLY A 181 -9.87 1.40 12.68
N PRO A 182 -9.85 2.27 13.71
CA PRO A 182 -10.84 3.33 13.89
C PRO A 182 -10.89 4.32 12.73
N GLY A 183 -9.75 4.65 12.11
CA GLY A 183 -9.68 5.52 10.93
C GLY A 183 -10.42 4.92 9.74
N THR A 184 -10.13 3.65 9.39
CA THR A 184 -10.78 2.97 8.26
C THR A 184 -12.29 2.81 8.47
N VAL A 185 -12.70 2.51 9.71
CA VAL A 185 -14.12 2.40 10.08
C VAL A 185 -14.80 3.76 9.95
N TRP A 186 -14.14 4.83 10.38
CA TRP A 186 -14.65 6.21 10.23
C TRP A 186 -14.76 6.58 8.73
N GLU A 187 -13.73 6.33 7.94
CA GLU A 187 -13.71 6.58 6.49
C GLU A 187 -14.85 5.86 5.77
N PHE A 188 -15.13 4.61 6.15
CA PHE A 188 -16.23 3.84 5.57
C PHE A 188 -17.59 4.45 5.91
N THR A 189 -17.82 4.80 7.18
CA THR A 189 -19.07 5.45 7.59
C THR A 189 -19.24 6.83 6.94
N GLU A 190 -18.15 7.56 6.70
CA GLU A 190 -18.16 8.82 5.97
C GLU A 190 -18.49 8.62 4.48
N ALA A 191 -17.94 7.57 3.86
CA ALA A 191 -18.28 7.21 2.49
C ALA A 191 -19.77 6.84 2.35
N LEU A 192 -20.34 6.11 3.31
CA LEU A 192 -21.80 5.82 3.35
C LEU A 192 -22.63 7.11 3.41
N ARG A 193 -22.15 8.14 4.10
CA ARG A 193 -22.86 9.41 4.24
C ARG A 193 -22.80 10.28 2.98
N THR A 194 -21.70 10.21 2.24
CA THR A 194 -21.37 11.22 1.23
C THR A 194 -21.28 10.70 -0.20
N MET A 195 -21.16 9.37 -0.39
CA MET A 195 -20.94 8.78 -1.71
C MET A 195 -22.17 8.03 -2.23
N PRO A 196 -22.42 8.06 -3.55
CA PRO A 196 -23.29 7.10 -4.20
C PRO A 196 -22.68 5.69 -4.14
N PRO A 197 -23.48 4.64 -3.91
CA PRO A 197 -23.00 3.27 -3.70
C PRO A 197 -22.15 2.72 -4.85
N GLU A 198 -22.52 2.99 -6.09
CA GLU A 198 -21.82 2.50 -7.28
C GLU A 198 -20.39 3.07 -7.46
N ARG A 199 -20.03 4.05 -6.64
CA ARG A 199 -18.70 4.69 -6.65
C ARG A 199 -17.79 4.20 -5.54
N LEU A 200 -18.30 3.37 -4.63
CA LEU A 200 -17.53 2.79 -3.53
C LEU A 200 -17.21 1.33 -3.82
N VAL A 201 -15.95 0.98 -3.73
CA VAL A 201 -15.48 -0.41 -3.82
C VAL A 201 -14.59 -0.70 -2.63
N LEU A 202 -14.90 -1.76 -1.90
CA LEU A 202 -14.04 -2.25 -0.84
C LEU A 202 -13.07 -3.31 -1.39
N MET A 203 -11.83 -3.23 -0.96
CA MET A 203 -10.79 -4.23 -1.21
C MET A 203 -10.56 -5.04 0.07
N VAL A 204 -10.79 -6.33 0.00
CA VAL A 204 -10.52 -7.26 1.11
C VAL A 204 -9.09 -7.78 0.96
N CYS A 205 -8.16 -7.18 1.71
CA CYS A 205 -6.75 -7.56 1.76
C CYS A 205 -6.36 -8.25 3.09
N CYS A 206 -7.32 -8.47 3.95
CA CYS A 206 -7.18 -9.04 5.29
C CYS A 206 -7.73 -10.49 5.38
N GLY A 207 -7.53 -11.13 6.53
CA GLY A 207 -8.12 -12.43 6.85
C GLY A 207 -9.61 -12.33 7.19
N PRO A 208 -10.32 -13.51 7.26
CA PRO A 208 -11.73 -13.53 7.64
C PRO A 208 -11.96 -12.89 9.03
N GLU A 209 -11.13 -13.19 10.00
CA GLU A 209 -11.23 -12.66 11.37
C GLU A 209 -11.12 -11.13 11.42
N GLU A 210 -10.13 -10.55 10.69
CA GLU A 210 -9.98 -9.10 10.59
C GLU A 210 -11.15 -8.45 9.84
N TYR A 211 -11.68 -9.14 8.83
CA TYR A 211 -12.84 -8.69 8.08
C TYR A 211 -14.10 -8.68 8.94
N ASP A 212 -14.33 -9.71 9.74
CA ASP A 212 -15.47 -9.79 10.66
C ASP A 212 -15.37 -8.75 11.79
N ALA A 213 -14.16 -8.52 12.31
CA ALA A 213 -13.89 -7.43 13.25
C ALA A 213 -14.23 -6.06 12.63
N PHE A 214 -13.86 -5.83 11.35
CA PHE A 214 -14.24 -4.63 10.62
C PHE A 214 -15.76 -4.48 10.52
N ARG A 215 -16.49 -5.54 10.14
CA ARG A 215 -17.96 -5.52 10.05
C ARG A 215 -18.60 -5.11 11.36
N THR A 216 -18.16 -5.69 12.47
CA THR A 216 -18.65 -5.38 13.82
C THR A 216 -18.39 -3.92 14.19
N ALA A 217 -17.14 -3.46 14.01
CA ALA A 217 -16.76 -2.08 14.31
C ALA A 217 -17.52 -1.04 13.46
N VAL A 218 -17.86 -1.38 12.23
CA VAL A 218 -18.67 -0.53 11.34
C VAL A 218 -20.08 -0.38 11.88
N VAL A 219 -20.74 -1.45 12.34
CA VAL A 219 -22.09 -1.40 12.92
C VAL A 219 -22.12 -0.48 14.12
N GLU A 220 -21.16 -0.63 15.03
CA GLU A 220 -21.05 0.19 16.24
C GLU A 220 -20.80 1.67 15.89
N LYS A 221 -19.80 1.95 15.06
CA LYS A 221 -19.45 3.33 14.69
C LYS A 221 -20.56 4.03 13.92
N TYR A 222 -21.25 3.31 13.03
CA TYR A 222 -22.39 3.85 12.27
C TYR A 222 -23.51 4.27 13.21
N ALA A 223 -23.88 3.42 14.20
CA ALA A 223 -24.93 3.73 15.17
C ALA A 223 -24.58 4.99 15.99
N VAL A 224 -23.34 5.07 16.47
CA VAL A 224 -22.84 6.25 17.23
C VAL A 224 -22.93 7.51 16.37
N ARG A 225 -22.32 7.53 15.19
CA ARG A 225 -22.30 8.71 14.32
C ARG A 225 -23.68 9.16 13.88
N LYS A 226 -24.58 8.21 13.61
CA LYS A 226 -25.96 8.53 13.23
C LYS A 226 -26.73 9.19 14.39
N SER A 227 -26.42 8.83 15.64
CA SER A 227 -27.01 9.48 16.81
C SER A 227 -26.42 10.87 17.09
N GLU A 228 -25.15 11.07 16.79
CA GLU A 228 -24.45 12.36 16.96
C GLU A 228 -24.84 13.41 15.88
N GLU A 229 -25.24 12.94 14.68
CA GLU A 229 -25.58 13.79 13.55
C GLU A 229 -27.03 13.54 13.04
N PRO A 230 -28.08 13.80 13.86
CA PRO A 230 -29.45 13.44 13.52
C PRO A 230 -30.03 14.21 12.33
N GLY A 231 -29.43 15.35 11.97
CA GLY A 231 -29.85 16.16 10.81
C GLY A 231 -29.21 15.74 9.48
N SER A 232 -28.27 14.78 9.51
CA SER A 232 -27.59 14.30 8.30
C SER A 232 -28.39 13.20 7.61
N THR A 233 -28.35 13.19 6.27
CA THR A 233 -28.90 12.08 5.49
C THR A 233 -27.94 10.92 5.48
N TRP A 234 -28.30 9.82 6.13
CA TRP A 234 -27.51 8.59 6.17
C TRP A 234 -28.07 7.55 5.20
N ALA A 235 -27.21 6.99 4.36
CA ALA A 235 -27.54 5.79 3.62
C ALA A 235 -27.86 4.63 4.58
N PRO A 236 -28.69 3.65 4.17
CA PRO A 236 -28.89 2.46 4.98
C PRO A 236 -27.55 1.74 5.18
N LEU A 237 -27.30 1.24 6.41
CA LEU A 237 -26.10 0.46 6.67
C LEU A 237 -26.14 -0.84 5.85
N PRO A 238 -25.21 -1.05 4.91
CA PRO A 238 -25.18 -2.28 4.12
C PRO A 238 -24.81 -3.48 5.00
N ARG A 239 -25.54 -4.58 4.84
CA ARG A 239 -25.19 -5.84 5.47
C ARG A 239 -24.02 -6.45 4.71
N LEU A 240 -22.80 -6.11 5.08
CA LEU A 240 -21.59 -6.64 4.43
C LEU A 240 -21.59 -8.17 4.44
N PRO A 241 -21.27 -8.82 3.30
CA PRO A 241 -21.35 -10.28 3.16
C PRO A 241 -20.31 -10.96 4.06
N ASP A 242 -20.56 -12.21 4.41
CA ASP A 242 -19.56 -13.02 5.08
C ASP A 242 -18.36 -13.26 4.13
N CYS A 243 -17.17 -13.24 4.70
CA CYS A 243 -15.95 -13.58 3.97
C CYS A 243 -15.39 -14.90 4.51
N PRO A 244 -15.92 -16.06 4.06
CA PRO A 244 -15.48 -17.35 4.57
C PRO A 244 -14.01 -17.59 4.24
N ALA A 245 -13.35 -18.38 5.09
CA ALA A 245 -11.99 -18.82 4.83
C ALA A 245 -11.93 -19.56 3.49
N ARG A 246 -11.20 -19.00 2.54
CA ARG A 246 -11.07 -19.61 1.23
C ARG A 246 -9.80 -20.40 1.14
N LEU A 247 -9.91 -21.69 0.88
CA LEU A 247 -8.79 -22.51 0.49
C LEU A 247 -8.43 -22.28 -0.99
N PRO A 248 -7.15 -22.28 -1.36
CA PRO A 248 -6.74 -22.21 -2.76
C PRO A 248 -7.37 -23.37 -3.54
N ALA A 249 -8.16 -23.06 -4.56
CA ALA A 249 -8.81 -24.06 -5.39
C ALA A 249 -7.82 -24.82 -6.29
N SER A 250 -6.65 -24.26 -6.53
CA SER A 250 -5.63 -24.83 -7.43
C SER A 250 -4.22 -24.40 -7.03
N LYS A 251 -3.25 -25.31 -7.21
CA LYS A 251 -1.80 -25.00 -7.11
C LYS A 251 -1.34 -23.92 -8.10
N ARG A 252 -2.17 -23.56 -9.07
CA ARG A 252 -1.92 -22.51 -10.06
C ARG A 252 -2.61 -21.18 -9.74
N GLU A 253 -3.27 -21.09 -8.62
CA GLU A 253 -3.85 -19.85 -8.19
C GLU A 253 -2.78 -18.90 -7.67
N TRP A 254 -2.77 -17.68 -8.21
CA TRP A 254 -1.83 -16.64 -7.77
C TRP A 254 -2.21 -16.15 -6.37
N GLN A 255 -1.26 -16.25 -5.45
CA GLN A 255 -1.43 -15.86 -4.05
C GLN A 255 -1.30 -14.34 -3.89
N SER A 256 -2.34 -13.62 -4.29
CA SER A 256 -2.43 -12.18 -4.09
C SER A 256 -2.79 -11.82 -2.64
N PRO A 257 -2.25 -10.72 -2.06
CA PRO A 257 -2.79 -10.17 -0.82
C PRO A 257 -4.22 -9.68 -0.96
N LEU A 258 -4.63 -9.23 -2.14
CA LEU A 258 -6.02 -8.92 -2.47
C LEU A 258 -6.81 -10.22 -2.66
N ARG A 259 -7.85 -10.42 -1.86
CA ARG A 259 -8.69 -11.62 -1.85
C ARG A 259 -10.02 -11.45 -2.57
N ALA A 260 -10.66 -10.30 -2.34
CA ALA A 260 -11.97 -10.01 -2.91
C ALA A 260 -12.20 -8.50 -3.03
N PHE A 261 -13.22 -8.16 -3.80
CA PHE A 261 -13.84 -6.84 -3.81
C PHE A 261 -15.26 -6.94 -3.27
N VAL A 262 -15.75 -5.88 -2.63
CA VAL A 262 -17.18 -5.70 -2.34
C VAL A 262 -17.64 -4.46 -3.07
N THR A 263 -18.65 -4.62 -3.91
CA THR A 263 -19.34 -3.54 -4.63
C THR A 263 -20.74 -3.37 -4.09
N PHE A 264 -21.40 -2.26 -4.37
CA PHE A 264 -22.73 -1.96 -3.94
C PHE A 264 -23.62 -1.59 -5.12
N ASP A 265 -24.87 -2.03 -5.09
CA ASP A 265 -25.90 -1.56 -6.01
C ASP A 265 -26.50 -0.23 -5.54
N GLN A 266 -27.43 0.33 -6.31
CA GLN A 266 -28.10 1.60 -5.98
C GLN A 266 -28.87 1.59 -4.65
N GLN A 267 -29.18 0.43 -4.12
CA GLN A 267 -29.87 0.21 -2.84
C GLN A 267 -28.92 -0.15 -1.70
N TRP A 268 -27.59 0.03 -1.92
CA TRP A 268 -26.55 -0.37 -0.98
C TRP A 268 -26.50 -1.87 -0.68
N GLN A 269 -27.05 -2.73 -1.57
CA GLN A 269 -26.89 -4.17 -1.41
C GLN A 269 -25.48 -4.57 -1.84
N PRO A 270 -24.72 -5.22 -0.96
CA PRO A 270 -23.34 -5.58 -1.25
C PRO A 270 -23.23 -6.85 -2.08
N SER A 271 -22.27 -6.90 -2.96
CA SER A 271 -21.87 -8.08 -3.74
C SER A 271 -20.40 -8.38 -3.56
N LEU A 272 -20.06 -9.61 -3.14
CA LEU A 272 -18.69 -10.06 -2.97
C LEU A 272 -18.16 -10.68 -4.27
N HIS A 273 -17.05 -10.13 -4.77
CA HIS A 273 -16.38 -10.64 -5.97
C HIS A 273 -15.00 -11.16 -5.59
N TRP A 274 -14.83 -12.50 -5.65
CA TRP A 274 -13.52 -13.10 -5.36
C TRP A 274 -12.47 -12.70 -6.40
N PHE A 275 -11.33 -12.23 -5.93
CA PHE A 275 -10.18 -11.93 -6.78
C PHE A 275 -9.34 -13.19 -7.00
N VAL A 276 -9.74 -14.01 -7.97
CA VAL A 276 -9.08 -15.26 -8.30
C VAL A 276 -8.39 -15.15 -9.64
N VAL A 277 -7.09 -15.37 -9.65
CA VAL A 277 -6.28 -15.42 -10.85
C VAL A 277 -5.66 -16.81 -10.97
N THR A 278 -6.23 -17.66 -11.82
CA THR A 278 -5.68 -18.97 -12.14
C THR A 278 -4.74 -18.86 -13.33
N VAL A 279 -3.48 -19.24 -13.13
CA VAL A 279 -2.42 -19.08 -14.12
C VAL A 279 -2.40 -20.28 -15.06
N PRO A 280 -2.48 -20.10 -16.39
CA PRO A 280 -2.41 -21.19 -17.35
C PRO A 280 -1.02 -21.88 -17.35
N ARG A 281 -0.96 -23.11 -17.87
CA ARG A 281 0.32 -23.84 -17.99
C ARG A 281 1.30 -23.16 -18.93
N ILE A 282 0.78 -22.76 -20.09
CA ILE A 282 1.54 -22.04 -21.11
C ILE A 282 1.19 -20.57 -20.99
N ARG A 283 2.19 -19.74 -20.82
CA ARG A 283 2.03 -18.30 -20.65
C ARG A 283 3.20 -17.52 -21.21
N HIS A 284 2.95 -16.26 -21.54
CA HIS A 284 3.95 -15.28 -21.93
C HIS A 284 3.98 -14.13 -20.92
N VAL A 285 4.94 -13.25 -21.03
CA VAL A 285 5.19 -12.14 -20.09
C VAL A 285 3.95 -11.27 -19.78
N TRP A 286 3.02 -11.15 -20.74
CA TRP A 286 1.83 -10.31 -20.58
C TRP A 286 0.62 -11.03 -19.95
N THR A 287 0.68 -12.35 -19.81
CA THR A 287 -0.46 -13.17 -19.37
C THR A 287 -0.99 -12.73 -18.01
N MET A 288 -0.12 -12.59 -17.02
CA MET A 288 -0.52 -12.18 -15.66
C MET A 288 -1.15 -10.79 -15.65
N ARG A 289 -0.54 -9.84 -16.37
CA ARG A 289 -1.08 -8.49 -16.46
C ARG A 289 -2.49 -8.48 -17.07
N ARG A 290 -2.74 -9.28 -18.09
CA ARG A 290 -4.05 -9.41 -18.73
C ARG A 290 -5.07 -10.03 -17.78
N LEU A 291 -4.75 -11.16 -17.16
CA LEU A 291 -5.65 -11.86 -16.24
C LEU A 291 -6.06 -10.98 -15.03
N VAL A 292 -5.09 -10.29 -14.43
CA VAL A 292 -5.37 -9.37 -13.32
C VAL A 292 -6.25 -8.22 -13.78
N ARG A 293 -5.96 -7.66 -14.95
CA ARG A 293 -6.76 -6.59 -15.55
C ARG A 293 -8.20 -7.01 -15.79
N GLU A 294 -8.43 -8.17 -16.41
CA GLU A 294 -9.78 -8.70 -16.67
C GLU A 294 -10.58 -8.84 -15.36
N ARG A 295 -9.95 -9.27 -14.27
CA ARG A 295 -10.60 -9.38 -12.96
C ARG A 295 -10.94 -8.04 -12.33
N ILE A 296 -10.06 -7.06 -12.46
CA ILE A 296 -10.30 -5.70 -11.93
C ILE A 296 -11.33 -4.98 -12.78
N ASP A 297 -11.22 -5.05 -14.12
CA ASP A 297 -12.18 -4.40 -15.03
C ASP A 297 -13.62 -4.93 -14.87
N ALA A 298 -13.78 -6.20 -14.51
CA ALA A 298 -15.11 -6.76 -14.19
C ALA A 298 -15.78 -6.07 -12.98
N VAL A 299 -14.98 -5.49 -12.07
CA VAL A 299 -15.47 -4.81 -10.86
C VAL A 299 -15.60 -3.30 -11.06
N VAL A 300 -14.59 -2.67 -11.65
CA VAL A 300 -14.50 -1.20 -11.72
C VAL A 300 -14.74 -0.63 -13.12
N GLY A 301 -14.95 -1.48 -14.12
CA GLY A 301 -15.12 -1.04 -15.50
C GLY A 301 -16.29 -0.06 -15.69
N ALA A 302 -17.36 -0.22 -14.90
CA ALA A 302 -18.51 0.67 -14.90
C ALA A 302 -18.16 2.13 -14.50
N TRP A 303 -17.08 2.36 -13.76
CA TRP A 303 -16.66 3.70 -13.36
C TRP A 303 -16.35 4.61 -14.55
N ALA A 304 -15.92 4.04 -15.69
CA ALA A 304 -15.63 4.80 -16.89
C ALA A 304 -16.87 5.53 -17.44
N ALA A 305 -18.03 4.90 -17.31
CA ALA A 305 -19.32 5.42 -17.80
C ALA A 305 -20.01 6.37 -16.82
N LEU A 306 -19.58 6.42 -15.55
CA LEU A 306 -20.20 7.31 -14.58
C LEU A 306 -19.89 8.77 -14.90
N PRO A 307 -20.88 9.69 -14.77
CA PRO A 307 -20.67 11.11 -14.98
C PRO A 307 -19.64 11.65 -13.99
N GLN A 308 -18.88 12.67 -14.39
CA GLN A 308 -17.95 13.34 -13.48
C GLN A 308 -18.76 14.01 -12.36
N ARG A 309 -18.34 13.81 -11.10
CA ARG A 309 -18.93 14.55 -9.99
C ARG A 309 -18.48 16.01 -10.09
N GLN A 310 -19.46 16.90 -10.12
CA GLN A 310 -19.20 18.30 -9.86
C GLN A 310 -19.01 18.41 -8.34
N ALA A 311 -17.81 18.79 -7.89
CA ALA A 311 -17.62 19.15 -6.50
C ALA A 311 -18.59 20.30 -6.19
N SER A 312 -19.55 20.07 -5.30
CA SER A 312 -20.33 21.18 -4.75
C SER A 312 -19.33 22.20 -4.19
N PRO A 313 -19.49 23.49 -4.45
CA PRO A 313 -18.62 24.50 -3.89
C PRO A 313 -18.71 24.37 -2.37
N VAL A 314 -17.65 23.84 -1.75
CA VAL A 314 -17.52 23.86 -0.29
C VAL A 314 -17.39 25.33 0.07
N THR A 315 -18.43 25.87 0.67
CA THR A 315 -18.37 27.21 1.27
C THR A 315 -17.42 27.10 2.46
N ILE A 316 -16.15 27.42 2.23
CA ILE A 316 -15.18 27.53 3.31
C ILE A 316 -15.67 28.68 4.18
N PRO A 317 -16.10 28.45 5.44
CA PRO A 317 -16.34 29.57 6.34
C PRO A 317 -15.03 30.35 6.42
N PRO A 318 -15.08 31.68 6.41
CA PRO A 318 -13.89 32.50 6.51
C PRO A 318 -13.09 32.04 7.74
N PRO A 319 -11.74 32.00 7.68
CA PRO A 319 -10.94 31.62 8.83
C PRO A 319 -11.38 32.45 10.03
N ALA A 320 -11.65 31.78 11.13
CA ALA A 320 -11.99 32.46 12.39
C ALA A 320 -10.98 33.59 12.61
N PRO A 321 -11.41 34.79 12.96
CA PRO A 321 -10.50 35.90 13.20
C PRO A 321 -9.44 35.43 14.18
N VAL A 322 -8.17 35.53 13.74
CA VAL A 322 -7.02 35.21 14.60
C VAL A 322 -7.17 36.08 15.82
N VAL A 323 -7.60 35.48 16.94
CA VAL A 323 -7.59 36.13 18.23
C VAL A 323 -6.13 36.46 18.47
N ALA A 324 -5.81 37.76 18.41
CA ALA A 324 -4.45 38.23 18.65
C ALA A 324 -4.00 37.65 20.00
N THR A 325 -2.97 36.81 19.95
CA THR A 325 -2.36 36.26 21.16
C THR A 325 -1.97 37.43 22.04
N PRO A 326 -2.44 37.51 23.29
CA PRO A 326 -2.03 38.60 24.18
C PRO A 326 -0.51 38.59 24.28
N PRO A 327 0.12 39.77 24.36
CA PRO A 327 1.57 39.87 24.44
C PRO A 327 2.08 39.01 25.60
N PRO A 328 3.21 38.32 25.48
CA PRO A 328 3.75 37.48 26.53
C PRO A 328 3.98 38.32 27.78
N LEU A 329 3.48 37.81 28.90
CA LEU A 329 3.70 38.42 30.21
C LEU A 329 5.21 38.63 30.42
N PRO A 330 5.64 39.75 31.04
CA PRO A 330 7.04 39.98 31.29
C PRO A 330 7.62 38.87 32.14
N VAL A 331 8.69 38.27 31.68
CA VAL A 331 9.42 37.19 32.38
C VAL A 331 9.88 37.75 33.73
N PRO A 332 9.52 37.15 34.85
CA PRO A 332 10.03 37.61 36.16
C PRO A 332 11.55 37.50 36.18
N SER A 333 12.20 38.56 36.65
CA SER A 333 13.65 38.60 36.78
C SER A 333 14.15 37.45 37.66
N PRO A 334 15.28 36.80 37.34
CA PRO A 334 15.81 35.69 38.10
C PRO A 334 16.15 36.15 39.53
N LEU A 335 15.63 35.41 40.48
CA LEU A 335 15.97 35.58 41.92
C LEU A 335 17.49 35.37 42.11
N PRO A 336 18.15 36.14 43.01
CA PRO A 336 19.57 35.96 43.30
C PRO A 336 19.82 34.56 43.86
N GLN A 337 20.77 33.85 43.27
CA GLN A 337 21.20 32.52 43.69
C GLN A 337 21.82 32.61 45.11
N GLN A 338 21.24 31.95 46.09
CA GLN A 338 21.85 31.69 47.37
C GLN A 338 22.91 30.58 47.24
N PRO A 339 24.09 30.68 47.88
CA PRO A 339 25.10 29.64 47.80
C PRO A 339 24.63 28.39 48.57
N LEU A 340 24.56 27.27 47.86
CA LEU A 340 24.28 25.96 48.43
C LEU A 340 25.45 25.49 49.30
N LEU A 341 25.26 25.45 50.58
CA LEU A 341 26.07 24.71 51.56
C LEU A 341 25.91 23.20 51.30
N GLY A 342 27.03 22.51 51.34
CA GLY A 342 27.25 21.13 50.95
C GLY A 342 26.22 20.10 51.41
N SER A 343 25.87 19.22 50.48
CA SER A 343 25.15 17.98 50.79
C SER A 343 25.98 16.78 50.36
N THR A 344 26.23 15.95 51.32
CA THR A 344 26.92 14.67 51.33
C THR A 344 26.29 13.70 50.33
N VAL A 345 27.10 13.18 49.40
CA VAL A 345 26.68 12.12 48.47
C VAL A 345 26.57 10.79 49.19
N VAL A 346 25.36 10.29 49.38
CA VAL A 346 25.10 8.88 49.76
C VAL A 346 24.98 8.07 48.49
N GLY A 347 25.96 7.19 48.25
CA GLY A 347 25.99 6.29 47.10
C GLY A 347 24.94 5.18 47.22
N LEU A 348 23.97 5.16 46.33
CA LEU A 348 23.06 4.04 46.12
C LEU A 348 23.60 3.14 44.99
N ASN A 349 24.09 1.99 45.45
CA ASN A 349 24.64 0.90 44.61
C ASN A 349 23.47 0.11 43.98
N VAL A 350 23.13 0.36 42.73
CA VAL A 350 22.10 -0.39 42.00
C VAL A 350 22.78 -1.53 41.21
N ARG A 351 22.59 -2.77 41.68
CA ARG A 351 22.98 -4.00 40.95
C ARG A 351 22.10 -4.21 39.67
N PRO A 352 22.68 -4.58 38.54
CA PRO A 352 21.92 -4.97 37.36
C PRO A 352 21.29 -6.36 37.52
N PRO A 353 20.12 -6.65 36.86
CA PRO A 353 19.44 -7.93 36.98
C PRO A 353 20.13 -9.01 36.14
N GLU A 354 20.26 -10.21 36.73
CA GLU A 354 20.83 -11.42 36.17
C GLU A 354 20.04 -11.94 34.96
N ARG A 355 20.75 -12.23 33.85
CA ARG A 355 20.24 -12.94 32.68
C ARG A 355 19.97 -14.43 33.04
N ARG A 356 18.70 -14.82 33.10
CA ARG A 356 18.28 -16.23 33.13
C ARG A 356 18.49 -16.90 31.78
N THR A 357 19.50 -17.74 31.67
CA THR A 357 19.68 -18.69 30.55
C THR A 357 18.67 -19.83 30.67
N ARG A 358 17.72 -19.90 29.73
CA ARG A 358 16.79 -21.03 29.58
C ARG A 358 17.47 -22.17 28.83
N ARG A 359 17.90 -23.19 29.57
CA ARG A 359 18.35 -24.50 29.08
C ARG A 359 17.16 -25.23 28.42
N ARG A 360 17.23 -25.46 27.10
CA ARG A 360 16.32 -26.39 26.40
C ARG A 360 16.70 -27.82 26.79
N ARG A 361 15.79 -28.56 27.43
CA ARG A 361 15.82 -30.02 27.48
C ARG A 361 15.18 -30.58 26.22
N ARG A 362 15.91 -31.47 25.55
CA ARG A 362 15.39 -32.39 24.53
C ARG A 362 14.68 -33.54 25.27
N GLN A 363 13.48 -33.83 24.84
CA GLN A 363 12.92 -35.19 24.76
C GLN A 363 12.06 -35.24 23.50
#